data_8d20223c6a41901d70ab448a1b2b4fc6
#
_entry.id   8d20223c6a41901d70ab448a1b2b4fc6
#
_cell.length_a   1.000
_cell.length_b   1.000
_cell.length_c   1.000
_cell.angle_alpha   90.00
_cell.angle_beta   90.00
_cell.angle_gamma   90.00
#
_symmetry.space_group_name_H-M   'P 1'
#
loop_
_entity.id
_entity.type
_entity.pdbx_description
1 polymer ?
#
loop_
_entity_poly.entity_id
_entity_poly.type
_entity_poly.pdbx_seq_one_letter_code
_entity_poly.pdbx_strand_id
1 'polypeptide(L)'
;MFRSNVLVCGGTGCTSSNSEKIIEKLKEEISAKGLDQEVNVVRTGCFGLCALGPIMIVYPEGAFYSRVTPEDVPEIVEEHLLKGRIVRRLLYKETVVDENTTKSLNETTFYAKQMRVALRNCGVINPEQIDEYIALDGYQAIGKILTEKILPQQVIQTMLDSGLRGRGGAGFPTGLKWKFAAANDADQKYVCCNADEGDPGAFMDRSILEGDPHSVIEAMTIAGYAIGATQGYIYIRAEYPIAVHRLQIAINQAREYGLLGKNIFDSGFDFDLEIRLGAGAFVCGEETALMTSIEGKRGEPRCRPPFPALRGLFQKPTVLNNVETYANIPQIFLKGPQWFRSIGTEKSAGTKVFALGGKINNTGLVEVPMGTTLREVVEEIGGGIPGGHKFKAAQTGGPSGGCIPASLIDTPIDYDSLIAIGSMMGSGGLIVMDETTCMVDIAKFFLEFTVDESCGKCTPCRVGTKRLLEILNKITSGKGTLEDIDKLEELCYYIKENSLCGLGQTAPNPVLSTLKYYRDEYIAHVTEHRCPAGACKALTNYVIDADKCKGCTLCARNCPVGAISGTVREPHVIDTQKCIKCGVCREKCKFGAIEKK
;
A
#
# COMPACT_ATOMS: atom_id res chain seq x y z
N MET A 1 -25.77 5.84 27.24
CA MET A 1 -24.37 6.20 26.92
C MET A 1 -23.50 5.06 27.44
N PHE A 2 -22.66 4.46 26.61
CA PHE A 2 -21.76 3.41 27.03
C PHE A 2 -20.62 3.98 27.88
N ARG A 3 -20.22 3.30 28.94
CA ARG A 3 -19.06 3.68 29.76
C ARG A 3 -17.73 3.27 29.12
N SER A 4 -17.75 2.25 28.28
CA SER A 4 -16.55 1.78 27.57
C SER A 4 -16.87 1.46 26.11
N ASN A 5 -15.95 1.83 25.22
CA ASN A 5 -15.96 1.44 23.81
C ASN A 5 -14.76 0.56 23.51
N VAL A 6 -15.01 -0.62 22.97
CA VAL A 6 -14.00 -1.60 22.57
C VAL A 6 -13.89 -1.56 21.05
N LEU A 7 -12.85 -0.91 20.54
CA LEU A 7 -12.59 -0.79 19.10
C LEU A 7 -11.72 -1.97 18.65
N VAL A 8 -12.23 -2.78 17.74
CA VAL A 8 -11.50 -3.94 17.18
C VAL A 8 -11.20 -3.68 15.72
N CYS A 9 -9.96 -3.93 15.32
CA CYS A 9 -9.53 -3.78 13.92
C CYS A 9 -10.25 -4.79 13.01
N GLY A 10 -11.07 -4.28 12.11
CA GLY A 10 -11.78 -5.04 11.08
C GLY A 10 -11.22 -4.83 9.67
N GLY A 11 -9.95 -4.42 9.54
CA GLY A 11 -9.26 -4.40 8.25
C GLY A 11 -8.82 -5.81 7.83
N THR A 12 -8.65 -6.04 6.53
CA THR A 12 -8.36 -7.35 5.93
C THR A 12 -7.28 -8.15 6.66
N GLY A 13 -6.15 -7.52 7.07
CA GLY A 13 -5.04 -8.22 7.75
C GLY A 13 -5.45 -8.80 9.12
N CYS A 14 -6.18 -8.04 9.92
CA CYS A 14 -6.67 -8.49 11.22
C CYS A 14 -7.82 -9.51 11.07
N THR A 15 -8.69 -9.33 10.07
CA THR A 15 -9.76 -10.29 9.73
C THR A 15 -9.17 -11.65 9.36
N SER A 16 -8.11 -11.68 8.54
CA SER A 16 -7.37 -12.91 8.22
C SER A 16 -6.71 -13.56 9.46
N SER A 17 -6.49 -12.78 10.52
CA SER A 17 -5.94 -13.23 11.80
C SER A 17 -7.02 -13.45 12.88
N ASN A 18 -8.27 -13.74 12.48
CA ASN A 18 -9.41 -14.06 13.32
C ASN A 18 -10.01 -12.90 14.13
N SER A 19 -9.87 -11.63 13.73
CA SER A 19 -10.52 -10.51 14.45
C SER A 19 -12.04 -10.64 14.51
N GLU A 20 -12.69 -11.26 13.53
CA GLU A 20 -14.13 -11.52 13.55
C GLU A 20 -14.53 -12.42 14.73
N LYS A 21 -13.78 -13.51 14.95
CA LYS A 21 -14.03 -14.42 16.10
C LYS A 21 -13.80 -13.70 17.43
N ILE A 22 -12.85 -12.73 17.47
CA ILE A 22 -12.64 -11.90 18.66
C ILE A 22 -13.89 -11.05 18.92
N ILE A 23 -14.47 -10.41 17.89
CA ILE A 23 -15.68 -9.59 18.01
C ILE A 23 -16.89 -10.44 18.45
N GLU A 24 -17.09 -11.61 17.84
CA GLU A 24 -18.16 -12.53 18.20
C GLU A 24 -18.03 -12.95 19.67
N LYS A 25 -16.83 -13.39 20.06
CA LYS A 25 -16.54 -13.83 21.43
C LYS A 25 -16.69 -12.68 22.44
N LEU A 26 -16.29 -11.44 22.10
CA LEU A 26 -16.51 -10.28 22.95
C LEU A 26 -18.01 -10.05 23.20
N LYS A 27 -18.83 -10.10 22.17
CA LYS A 27 -20.29 -9.93 22.31
C LYS A 27 -20.91 -11.01 23.19
N GLU A 28 -20.50 -12.28 23.00
CA GLU A 28 -20.94 -13.40 23.83
C GLU A 28 -20.59 -13.22 25.31
N GLU A 29 -19.31 -12.91 25.61
CA GLU A 29 -18.83 -12.76 26.99
C GLU A 29 -19.39 -11.49 27.67
N ILE A 30 -19.54 -10.38 26.94
CA ILE A 30 -20.17 -9.14 27.42
C ILE A 30 -21.63 -9.42 27.79
N SER A 31 -22.38 -10.12 26.95
CA SER A 31 -23.77 -10.49 27.20
C SER A 31 -23.89 -11.46 28.39
N ALA A 32 -23.01 -12.46 28.48
CA ALA A 32 -22.96 -13.41 29.59
C ALA A 32 -22.70 -12.72 30.96
N LYS A 33 -22.03 -11.56 30.96
CA LYS A 33 -21.76 -10.75 32.16
C LYS A 33 -22.81 -9.64 32.39
N GLY A 34 -23.80 -9.48 31.51
CA GLY A 34 -24.82 -8.44 31.60
C GLY A 34 -24.30 -7.02 31.35
N LEU A 35 -23.25 -6.88 30.56
CA LEU A 35 -22.59 -5.60 30.26
C LEU A 35 -23.06 -4.96 28.95
N ASP A 36 -24.09 -5.50 28.26
CA ASP A 36 -24.57 -5.04 26.94
C ASP A 36 -24.95 -3.57 26.90
N GLN A 37 -25.42 -3.01 28.00
CA GLN A 37 -25.82 -1.60 28.08
C GLN A 37 -24.69 -0.68 28.52
N GLU A 38 -23.54 -1.24 28.88
CA GLU A 38 -22.40 -0.49 29.41
C GLU A 38 -21.19 -0.49 28.46
N VAL A 39 -21.04 -1.53 27.66
CA VAL A 39 -19.88 -1.74 26.78
C VAL A 39 -20.32 -1.85 25.34
N ASN A 40 -19.78 -1.00 24.48
CA ASN A 40 -20.01 -1.03 23.04
C ASN A 40 -18.79 -1.65 22.31
N VAL A 41 -19.03 -2.64 21.47
CA VAL A 41 -18.00 -3.26 20.62
C VAL A 41 -18.11 -2.68 19.21
N VAL A 42 -17.11 -1.93 18.81
CA VAL A 42 -17.03 -1.25 17.50
C VAL A 42 -16.06 -1.98 16.59
N ARG A 43 -16.54 -2.44 15.45
CA ARG A 43 -15.72 -2.97 14.36
C ARG A 43 -15.23 -1.81 13.50
N THR A 44 -13.97 -1.44 13.62
CA THR A 44 -13.41 -0.30 12.88
C THR A 44 -12.78 -0.70 11.55
N GLY A 45 -12.24 0.29 10.82
CA GLY A 45 -11.26 0.08 9.76
C GLY A 45 -9.87 -0.30 10.30
N CYS A 46 -8.87 -0.26 9.42
CA CYS A 46 -7.48 -0.59 9.78
C CYS A 46 -6.86 0.51 10.65
N PHE A 47 -6.25 0.13 11.78
CA PHE A 47 -5.46 1.06 12.60
C PHE A 47 -4.14 1.49 11.94
N GLY A 48 -3.63 0.72 10.98
CA GLY A 48 -2.40 1.01 10.27
C GLY A 48 -1.16 0.25 10.77
N LEU A 49 -1.13 -0.27 12.00
CA LEU A 49 0.02 -1.00 12.55
C LEU A 49 -0.16 -2.52 12.42
N CYS A 50 -0.09 -3.01 11.17
CA CYS A 50 -0.44 -4.39 10.82
C CYS A 50 0.47 -5.45 11.45
N ALA A 51 1.73 -5.12 11.76
CA ALA A 51 2.67 -6.02 12.44
C ALA A 51 2.20 -6.49 13.82
N LEU A 52 1.28 -5.74 14.45
CA LEU A 52 0.75 -6.02 15.80
C LEU A 52 -0.66 -6.60 15.80
N GLY A 53 -1.24 -6.89 14.62
CA GLY A 53 -2.60 -7.43 14.53
C GLY A 53 -2.75 -8.84 15.10
N PRO A 54 -3.95 -9.23 15.54
CA PRO A 54 -5.16 -8.41 15.74
C PRO A 54 -5.03 -7.35 16.84
N ILE A 55 -5.56 -6.15 16.56
CA ILE A 55 -5.47 -4.99 17.46
C ILE A 55 -6.83 -4.70 18.06
N MET A 56 -6.84 -4.36 19.36
CA MET A 56 -8.02 -3.91 20.09
C MET A 56 -7.64 -2.71 20.98
N ILE A 57 -8.48 -1.68 21.01
CA ILE A 57 -8.32 -0.55 21.92
C ILE A 57 -9.56 -0.41 22.79
N VAL A 58 -9.38 -0.26 24.08
CA VAL A 58 -10.46 -0.04 25.04
C VAL A 58 -10.41 1.40 25.54
N TYR A 59 -11.49 2.14 25.33
CA TYR A 59 -11.69 3.51 25.83
C TYR A 59 -12.66 3.51 27.01
N PRO A 60 -12.51 4.44 28.00
CA PRO A 60 -11.73 5.67 27.92
C PRO A 60 -10.23 5.55 28.25
N GLU A 61 -9.76 4.42 28.78
CA GLU A 61 -8.36 4.26 29.25
C GLU A 61 -7.33 4.33 28.10
N GLY A 62 -7.75 4.08 26.86
CA GLY A 62 -6.86 4.00 25.70
C GLY A 62 -5.96 2.75 25.72
N ALA A 63 -6.37 1.69 26.43
CA ALA A 63 -5.60 0.45 26.57
C ALA A 63 -5.45 -0.22 25.20
N PHE A 64 -4.24 -0.17 24.65
CA PHE A 64 -3.92 -0.72 23.33
C PHE A 64 -3.42 -2.16 23.45
N TYR A 65 -4.28 -3.10 23.13
CA TYR A 65 -3.97 -4.53 23.10
C TYR A 65 -3.51 -4.95 21.71
N SER A 66 -2.41 -5.71 21.64
CA SER A 66 -1.81 -6.22 20.42
C SER A 66 -1.79 -7.74 20.38
N ARG A 67 -1.86 -8.32 19.19
CA ARG A 67 -1.82 -9.77 18.95
C ARG A 67 -2.87 -10.53 19.78
N VAL A 68 -4.04 -9.93 19.93
CA VAL A 68 -5.16 -10.50 20.68
C VAL A 68 -5.66 -11.77 19.97
N THR A 69 -5.95 -12.80 20.75
CA THR A 69 -6.57 -14.04 20.28
C THR A 69 -7.96 -14.22 20.86
N PRO A 70 -8.84 -15.06 20.26
CA PRO A 70 -10.15 -15.36 20.85
C PRO A 70 -10.06 -15.91 22.27
N GLU A 71 -8.98 -16.60 22.63
CA GLU A 71 -8.73 -17.17 23.96
C GLU A 71 -8.42 -16.12 25.03
N ASP A 72 -7.98 -14.91 24.61
CA ASP A 72 -7.71 -13.78 25.51
C ASP A 72 -8.99 -13.06 25.93
N VAL A 73 -10.07 -13.18 25.14
CA VAL A 73 -11.31 -12.39 25.32
C VAL A 73 -11.95 -12.59 26.69
N PRO A 74 -12.11 -13.81 27.24
CA PRO A 74 -12.69 -13.98 28.57
C PRO A 74 -11.93 -13.24 29.67
N GLU A 75 -10.60 -13.21 29.61
CA GLU A 75 -9.76 -12.46 30.56
C GLU A 75 -9.93 -10.95 30.40
N ILE A 76 -10.00 -10.45 29.14
CA ILE A 76 -10.22 -9.03 28.89
C ILE A 76 -11.59 -8.59 29.43
N VAL A 77 -12.64 -9.36 29.20
CA VAL A 77 -13.98 -9.04 29.69
C VAL A 77 -14.04 -9.08 31.21
N GLU A 78 -13.52 -10.13 31.83
CA GLU A 78 -13.53 -10.31 33.30
C GLU A 78 -12.67 -9.27 34.01
N GLU A 79 -11.43 -9.09 33.61
CA GLU A 79 -10.48 -8.23 34.32
C GLU A 79 -10.62 -6.76 33.93
N HIS A 80 -10.67 -6.44 32.62
CA HIS A 80 -10.70 -5.05 32.19
C HIS A 80 -12.12 -4.49 32.14
N LEU A 81 -13.04 -5.14 31.41
CA LEU A 81 -14.36 -4.53 31.19
C LEU A 81 -15.26 -4.63 32.43
N LEU A 82 -15.17 -5.70 33.24
CA LEU A 82 -15.96 -5.85 34.46
C LEU A 82 -15.29 -5.23 35.69
N LYS A 83 -13.99 -5.51 35.92
CA LYS A 83 -13.27 -5.12 37.14
C LYS A 83 -12.41 -3.87 37.00
N GLY A 84 -12.26 -3.30 35.81
CA GLY A 84 -11.45 -2.10 35.52
C GLY A 84 -9.93 -2.33 35.60
N ARG A 85 -9.46 -3.57 35.53
CA ARG A 85 -8.02 -3.92 35.61
C ARG A 85 -7.46 -4.27 34.24
N ILE A 86 -6.59 -3.42 33.73
CA ILE A 86 -5.96 -3.61 32.41
C ILE A 86 -5.15 -4.91 32.34
N VAL A 87 -5.32 -5.73 31.27
CA VAL A 87 -4.62 -6.99 31.03
C VAL A 87 -3.22 -6.70 30.46
N ARG A 88 -2.23 -6.50 31.31
CA ARG A 88 -0.90 -5.97 30.95
C ARG A 88 -0.12 -6.82 29.97
N ARG A 89 -0.25 -8.15 30.00
CA ARG A 89 0.47 -9.05 29.08
C ARG A 89 0.13 -8.81 27.61
N LEU A 90 -1.04 -8.24 27.32
CA LEU A 90 -1.53 -7.95 25.98
C LEU A 90 -1.23 -6.52 25.52
N LEU A 91 -0.82 -5.64 26.45
CA LEU A 91 -0.50 -4.26 26.09
C LEU A 91 0.67 -4.20 25.10
N TYR A 92 0.55 -3.29 24.16
CA TYR A 92 1.67 -2.90 23.32
C TYR A 92 2.77 -2.24 24.18
N LYS A 93 3.99 -2.75 24.09
CA LYS A 93 5.08 -2.39 25.03
C LYS A 93 5.37 -0.89 25.10
N GLU A 94 5.27 -0.17 23.98
CA GLU A 94 5.51 1.27 23.95
C GLU A 94 4.43 2.09 24.68
N THR A 95 3.25 1.53 24.90
CA THR A 95 2.17 2.22 25.63
C THR A 95 2.26 2.05 27.14
N VAL A 96 3.14 1.20 27.64
CA VAL A 96 3.33 0.95 29.08
C VAL A 96 4.24 2.02 29.68
N VAL A 97 3.71 2.89 30.56
CA VAL A 97 4.49 3.90 31.28
C VAL A 97 4.83 3.44 32.68
N ASP A 98 3.80 3.10 33.48
CA ASP A 98 3.93 2.60 34.86
C ASP A 98 2.79 1.63 35.21
N GLU A 99 2.62 1.35 36.52
CA GLU A 99 1.61 0.39 36.98
C GLU A 99 0.16 0.79 36.67
N ASN A 100 -0.15 2.06 36.48
CA ASN A 100 -1.51 2.57 36.31
C ASN A 100 -1.68 3.49 35.08
N THR A 101 -0.61 3.78 34.35
CA THR A 101 -0.62 4.76 33.26
C THR A 101 -0.24 4.12 31.94
N THR A 102 -1.06 4.33 30.91
CA THR A 102 -0.75 3.98 29.53
C THR A 102 -0.64 5.24 28.68
N LYS A 103 0.29 5.25 27.72
CA LYS A 103 0.33 6.28 26.67
C LYS A 103 -0.82 6.06 25.71
N SER A 104 -1.37 7.14 25.20
CA SER A 104 -2.30 7.08 24.09
C SER A 104 -1.59 6.54 22.82
N LEU A 105 -2.38 6.00 21.90
CA LEU A 105 -1.87 5.53 20.60
C LEU A 105 -1.05 6.62 19.88
N ASN A 106 -1.53 7.86 19.92
CA ASN A 106 -0.89 9.01 19.24
C ASN A 106 0.47 9.41 19.83
N GLU A 107 0.80 8.94 21.04
CA GLU A 107 2.08 9.21 21.69
C GLU A 107 3.13 8.11 21.43
N THR A 108 2.77 7.03 20.73
CA THR A 108 3.73 6.01 20.31
C THR A 108 4.59 6.51 19.16
N THR A 109 5.81 6.00 19.04
CA THR A 109 6.76 6.40 17.98
C THR A 109 6.18 6.24 16.59
N PHE A 110 5.38 5.20 16.37
CA PHE A 110 4.73 4.96 15.09
C PHE A 110 3.72 6.03 14.70
N TYR A 111 2.93 6.58 15.64
CA TYR A 111 1.87 7.53 15.33
C TYR A 111 2.26 8.99 15.55
N ALA A 112 3.18 9.28 16.47
CA ALA A 112 3.51 10.66 16.89
C ALA A 112 3.99 11.57 15.74
N LYS A 113 4.60 11.01 14.72
CA LYS A 113 5.10 11.74 13.53
C LYS A 113 4.18 11.67 12.32
N GLN A 114 3.08 10.94 12.42
CA GLN A 114 2.09 10.87 11.34
C GLN A 114 1.11 12.03 11.41
N MET A 115 0.65 12.46 10.25
CA MET A 115 -0.45 13.41 10.08
C MET A 115 -1.54 12.74 9.24
N ARG A 116 -2.57 12.24 9.91
CA ARG A 116 -3.62 11.47 9.25
C ARG A 116 -4.74 12.38 8.73
N VAL A 117 -4.78 12.58 7.43
CA VAL A 117 -5.81 13.35 6.69
C VAL A 117 -6.71 12.38 5.92
N ALA A 118 -6.13 11.56 5.06
CA ALA A 118 -6.85 10.51 4.32
C ALA A 118 -7.25 9.34 5.23
N LEU A 119 -6.42 8.99 6.21
CA LEU A 119 -6.67 7.92 7.17
C LEU A 119 -7.35 8.38 8.48
N ARG A 120 -7.85 9.62 8.55
CA ARG A 120 -8.35 10.24 9.80
C ARG A 120 -9.36 9.40 10.57
N ASN A 121 -10.29 8.76 9.88
CA ASN A 121 -11.37 7.98 10.45
C ASN A 121 -11.05 6.48 10.56
N CYS A 122 -9.97 6.02 9.90
CA CYS A 122 -9.58 4.61 9.93
C CYS A 122 -9.13 4.20 11.36
N GLY A 123 -9.77 3.19 11.93
CA GLY A 123 -9.54 2.78 13.32
C GLY A 123 -10.27 3.65 14.36
N VAL A 124 -11.12 4.56 13.94
CA VAL A 124 -11.89 5.47 14.82
C VAL A 124 -13.38 5.17 14.75
N ILE A 125 -13.95 5.14 13.56
CA ILE A 125 -15.39 4.93 13.34
C ILE A 125 -15.72 3.47 12.96
N ASN A 126 -16.99 3.14 13.11
CA ASN A 126 -17.60 1.99 12.42
C ASN A 126 -17.94 2.39 10.98
N PRO A 127 -17.23 1.87 9.97
CA PRO A 127 -17.44 2.26 8.56
C PRO A 127 -18.78 1.79 7.99
N GLU A 128 -19.52 0.95 8.72
CA GLU A 128 -20.83 0.42 8.35
C GLU A 128 -22.00 1.26 8.93
N GLN A 129 -21.70 2.39 9.60
CA GLN A 129 -22.68 3.29 10.20
C GLN A 129 -22.43 4.75 9.77
N ILE A 130 -23.29 5.26 8.91
CA ILE A 130 -23.19 6.62 8.38
C ILE A 130 -23.22 7.70 9.47
N ASP A 131 -23.96 7.46 10.56
CA ASP A 131 -24.10 8.40 11.66
C ASP A 131 -22.75 8.71 12.34
N GLU A 132 -21.85 7.72 12.43
CA GLU A 132 -20.51 7.94 12.98
C GLU A 132 -19.64 8.81 12.05
N TYR A 133 -19.80 8.67 10.73
CA TYR A 133 -19.13 9.57 9.78
C TYR A 133 -19.70 10.99 9.86
N ILE A 134 -21.02 11.13 9.94
CA ILE A 134 -21.71 12.43 10.08
C ILE A 134 -21.30 13.11 11.39
N ALA A 135 -21.18 12.36 12.50
CA ALA A 135 -20.72 12.90 13.80
C ALA A 135 -19.30 13.48 13.77
N LEU A 136 -18.48 13.09 12.78
CA LEU A 136 -17.14 13.64 12.54
C LEU A 136 -17.10 14.57 11.32
N ASP A 137 -18.10 15.42 11.19
CA ASP A 137 -18.25 16.43 10.12
C ASP A 137 -18.44 15.85 8.71
N GLY A 138 -18.81 14.57 8.59
CA GLY A 138 -19.10 13.94 7.32
C GLY A 138 -20.28 14.58 6.59
N TYR A 139 -20.18 14.67 5.26
CA TYR A 139 -21.12 15.33 4.35
C TYR A 139 -21.32 16.84 4.58
N GLN A 140 -20.64 17.45 5.54
CA GLN A 140 -20.71 18.90 5.74
C GLN A 140 -20.08 19.68 4.58
N ALA A 141 -19.03 19.13 3.93
CA ALA A 141 -18.37 19.78 2.82
C ALA A 141 -19.33 19.93 1.62
N ILE A 142 -19.98 18.86 1.19
CA ILE A 142 -20.97 18.94 0.10
C ILE A 142 -22.24 19.68 0.55
N GLY A 143 -22.67 19.51 1.78
CA GLY A 143 -23.80 20.26 2.34
C GLY A 143 -23.58 21.77 2.28
N LYS A 144 -22.43 22.24 2.70
CA LYS A 144 -22.03 23.65 2.58
C LYS A 144 -22.03 24.14 1.13
N ILE A 145 -21.43 23.36 0.22
CA ILE A 145 -21.37 23.71 -1.20
C ILE A 145 -22.77 23.92 -1.79
N LEU A 146 -23.70 23.02 -1.50
CA LEU A 146 -25.04 23.06 -2.08
C LEU A 146 -25.96 24.07 -1.40
N THR A 147 -25.94 24.17 -0.06
CA THR A 147 -26.81 25.08 0.70
C THR A 147 -26.40 26.54 0.56
N GLU A 148 -25.10 26.83 0.54
CA GLU A 148 -24.56 28.18 0.28
C GLU A 148 -24.53 28.51 -1.22
N LYS A 149 -24.92 27.58 -2.09
CA LYS A 149 -24.97 27.74 -3.55
C LYS A 149 -23.62 28.16 -4.15
N ILE A 150 -22.53 27.58 -3.62
CA ILE A 150 -21.18 27.80 -4.15
C ILE A 150 -21.13 27.33 -5.60
N LEU A 151 -20.72 28.21 -6.50
CA LEU A 151 -20.71 27.90 -7.94
C LEU A 151 -19.69 26.81 -8.28
N PRO A 152 -19.98 25.91 -9.26
CA PRO A 152 -19.04 24.87 -9.70
C PRO A 152 -17.63 25.37 -10.00
N GLN A 153 -17.51 26.56 -10.59
CA GLN A 153 -16.22 27.19 -10.90
C GLN A 153 -15.44 27.56 -9.62
N GLN A 154 -16.13 27.97 -8.56
CA GLN A 154 -15.51 28.26 -7.27
C GLN A 154 -15.04 26.97 -6.57
N VAL A 155 -15.81 25.88 -6.71
CA VAL A 155 -15.39 24.54 -6.23
C VAL A 155 -14.11 24.10 -6.94
N ILE A 156 -14.05 24.26 -8.27
CA ILE A 156 -12.82 23.95 -9.04
C ILE A 156 -11.67 24.87 -8.62
N GLN A 157 -11.93 26.16 -8.39
CA GLN A 157 -10.89 27.09 -7.94
C GLN A 157 -10.33 26.71 -6.57
N THR A 158 -11.18 26.32 -5.62
CA THR A 158 -10.76 25.78 -4.31
C THR A 158 -9.81 24.58 -4.47
N MET A 159 -10.14 23.67 -5.40
CA MET A 159 -9.26 22.53 -5.68
C MET A 159 -7.92 22.93 -6.31
N LEU A 160 -7.91 23.94 -7.18
CA LEU A 160 -6.67 24.50 -7.74
C LEU A 160 -5.81 25.14 -6.65
N ASP A 161 -6.43 25.96 -5.79
CA ASP A 161 -5.76 26.69 -4.71
C ASP A 161 -5.18 25.75 -3.65
N SER A 162 -5.80 24.58 -3.43
CA SER A 162 -5.32 23.57 -2.50
C SER A 162 -3.99 22.95 -2.92
N GLY A 163 -3.68 22.95 -4.21
CA GLY A 163 -2.50 22.30 -4.75
C GLY A 163 -2.53 20.77 -4.67
N LEU A 164 -3.70 20.15 -4.44
CA LEU A 164 -3.83 18.69 -4.40
C LEU A 164 -3.42 18.06 -5.74
N ARG A 165 -2.39 17.24 -5.69
CA ARG A 165 -1.95 16.38 -6.81
C ARG A 165 -2.51 14.97 -6.64
N GLY A 166 -2.82 14.29 -7.73
CA GLY A 166 -3.35 12.92 -7.72
C GLY A 166 -2.45 11.93 -6.98
N ARG A 167 -3.02 11.12 -6.08
CA ARG A 167 -2.32 10.16 -5.20
C ARG A 167 -2.11 8.78 -5.84
N GLY A 168 -2.63 8.56 -7.04
CA GLY A 168 -2.46 7.29 -7.77
C GLY A 168 -1.11 7.10 -8.46
N GLY A 169 -0.12 7.97 -8.22
CA GLY A 169 1.27 7.77 -8.66
C GLY A 169 1.85 8.87 -9.54
N ALA A 170 1.14 9.34 -10.55
CA ALA A 170 1.65 10.33 -11.50
C ALA A 170 1.65 11.79 -10.98
N GLY A 171 0.92 12.08 -9.91
CA GLY A 171 0.91 13.41 -9.30
C GLY A 171 0.35 14.54 -10.16
N PHE A 172 -0.56 14.26 -11.10
CA PHE A 172 -1.19 15.30 -11.91
C PHE A 172 -2.11 16.18 -11.04
N PRO A 173 -2.14 17.54 -11.21
CA PRO A 173 -2.97 18.41 -10.40
C PRO A 173 -4.47 18.11 -10.54
N THR A 174 -5.14 17.79 -9.43
CA THR A 174 -6.54 17.36 -9.40
C THR A 174 -7.49 18.44 -9.91
N GLY A 175 -7.31 19.69 -9.48
CA GLY A 175 -8.13 20.82 -9.91
C GLY A 175 -8.04 21.09 -11.41
N LEU A 176 -6.88 20.85 -12.06
CA LEU A 176 -6.73 20.96 -13.51
C LEU A 176 -7.52 19.88 -14.26
N LYS A 177 -7.53 18.64 -13.77
CA LYS A 177 -8.39 17.59 -14.35
C LYS A 177 -9.85 17.99 -14.35
N TRP A 178 -10.34 18.52 -13.22
CA TRP A 178 -11.71 18.96 -13.08
C TRP A 178 -12.01 20.14 -14.00
N LYS A 179 -11.13 21.14 -14.06
CA LYS A 179 -11.25 22.29 -14.96
C LYS A 179 -11.37 21.87 -16.43
N PHE A 180 -10.53 20.93 -16.87
CA PHE A 180 -10.57 20.45 -18.25
C PHE A 180 -11.86 19.70 -18.57
N ALA A 181 -12.35 18.85 -17.66
CA ALA A 181 -13.61 18.13 -17.88
C ALA A 181 -14.83 19.07 -17.81
N ALA A 182 -14.83 20.04 -16.90
CA ALA A 182 -15.90 21.03 -16.77
C ALA A 182 -16.04 21.90 -18.02
N ALA A 183 -14.92 22.25 -18.66
CA ALA A 183 -14.90 23.13 -19.85
C ALA A 183 -15.50 22.49 -21.10
N ASN A 184 -15.69 21.17 -21.14
CA ASN A 184 -16.30 20.50 -22.28
C ASN A 184 -17.82 20.48 -22.13
N ASP A 185 -18.55 20.96 -23.16
CA ASP A 185 -20.00 20.86 -23.22
C ASP A 185 -20.40 19.44 -23.67
N ALA A 186 -21.28 18.80 -22.90
CA ALA A 186 -21.76 17.44 -23.16
C ALA A 186 -23.08 17.19 -22.41
N ASP A 187 -23.92 16.35 -23.01
CA ASP A 187 -25.20 15.89 -22.43
C ASP A 187 -25.01 15.08 -21.15
N GLN A 188 -23.90 14.37 -21.03
CA GLN A 188 -23.49 13.56 -19.86
C GLN A 188 -22.00 13.68 -19.60
N LYS A 189 -21.62 13.75 -18.34
CA LYS A 189 -20.24 13.64 -17.86
C LYS A 189 -20.16 12.58 -16.76
N TYR A 190 -18.97 12.02 -16.56
CA TYR A 190 -18.77 10.95 -15.58
C TYR A 190 -17.68 11.27 -14.57
N VAL A 191 -17.87 10.76 -13.36
CA VAL A 191 -16.86 10.73 -12.31
C VAL A 191 -16.47 9.29 -12.04
N CYS A 192 -15.19 8.96 -12.11
CA CYS A 192 -14.67 7.62 -11.81
C CYS A 192 -13.72 7.65 -10.62
N CYS A 193 -13.84 6.67 -9.75
CA CYS A 193 -12.88 6.36 -8.71
C CYS A 193 -12.07 5.14 -9.14
N ASN A 194 -10.75 5.31 -9.22
CA ASN A 194 -9.81 4.22 -9.42
C ASN A 194 -9.47 3.59 -8.06
N ALA A 195 -10.06 2.43 -7.78
CA ALA A 195 -9.78 1.58 -6.64
C ALA A 195 -9.16 0.23 -7.09
N ASP A 196 -8.52 0.21 -8.27
CA ASP A 196 -7.76 -0.93 -8.79
C ASP A 196 -6.31 -0.87 -8.30
N GLU A 197 -6.11 -1.13 -7.01
CA GLU A 197 -4.82 -1.12 -6.33
C GLU A 197 -4.14 -2.47 -6.52
N GLY A 198 -3.30 -2.58 -7.55
CA GLY A 198 -2.66 -3.83 -7.95
C GLY A 198 -1.16 -3.92 -7.64
N ASP A 199 -0.52 -2.86 -7.17
CA ASP A 199 0.91 -2.83 -6.83
C ASP A 199 1.25 -3.86 -5.75
N PRO A 200 2.29 -4.71 -5.91
CA PRO A 200 2.73 -5.62 -4.87
C PRO A 200 3.09 -4.88 -3.57
N GLY A 201 2.40 -5.22 -2.49
CA GLY A 201 2.60 -4.59 -1.17
C GLY A 201 1.79 -3.32 -0.91
N ALA A 202 1.06 -2.78 -1.88
CA ALA A 202 0.16 -1.65 -1.70
C ALA A 202 -1.21 -2.09 -1.16
N PHE A 203 -1.74 -1.38 -0.14
CA PHE A 203 -3.06 -1.64 0.45
C PHE A 203 -3.68 -0.40 1.12
N MET A 204 -3.25 0.81 0.73
CA MET A 204 -3.77 2.06 1.30
C MET A 204 -5.17 2.38 0.80
N ASP A 205 -5.45 2.24 -0.49
CA ASP A 205 -6.77 2.50 -1.07
C ASP A 205 -7.82 1.53 -0.51
N ARG A 206 -7.47 0.25 -0.43
CA ARG A 206 -8.28 -0.77 0.24
C ARG A 206 -8.60 -0.37 1.68
N SER A 207 -7.60 0.06 2.45
CA SER A 207 -7.77 0.40 3.86
C SER A 207 -8.64 1.64 4.07
N ILE A 208 -8.57 2.63 3.17
CA ILE A 208 -9.46 3.79 3.17
C ILE A 208 -10.90 3.34 2.92
N LEU A 209 -11.13 2.52 1.88
CA LEU A 209 -12.47 2.02 1.57
C LEU A 209 -13.04 1.09 2.65
N GLU A 210 -12.19 0.32 3.33
CA GLU A 210 -12.57 -0.49 4.48
C GLU A 210 -12.85 0.35 5.75
N GLY A 211 -12.23 1.52 5.90
CA GLY A 211 -12.26 2.30 7.12
C GLY A 211 -13.10 3.57 7.07
N ASP A 212 -13.25 4.17 5.89
CA ASP A 212 -13.94 5.45 5.69
C ASP A 212 -14.50 5.57 4.26
N PRO A 213 -15.42 4.67 3.83
CA PRO A 213 -15.96 4.69 2.47
C PRO A 213 -16.76 5.97 2.18
N HIS A 214 -17.40 6.57 3.19
CA HIS A 214 -18.21 7.77 3.03
C HIS A 214 -17.39 9.00 2.60
N SER A 215 -16.13 9.11 3.01
CA SER A 215 -15.25 10.21 2.58
C SER A 215 -15.01 10.21 1.07
N VAL A 216 -14.94 9.03 0.46
CA VAL A 216 -14.78 8.86 -0.98
C VAL A 216 -16.10 9.17 -1.69
N ILE A 217 -17.24 8.71 -1.17
CA ILE A 217 -18.59 9.00 -1.71
C ILE A 217 -18.85 10.50 -1.71
N GLU A 218 -18.63 11.18 -0.58
CA GLU A 218 -18.79 12.64 -0.46
C GLU A 218 -17.91 13.38 -1.47
N ALA A 219 -16.64 13.00 -1.57
CA ALA A 219 -15.70 13.61 -2.50
C ALA A 219 -16.08 13.41 -3.96
N MET A 220 -16.59 12.25 -4.34
CA MET A 220 -17.08 11.99 -5.69
C MET A 220 -18.33 12.81 -6.01
N THR A 221 -19.20 13.03 -5.02
CA THR A 221 -20.39 13.89 -5.14
C THR A 221 -19.97 15.35 -5.36
N ILE A 222 -18.95 15.86 -4.63
CA ILE A 222 -18.36 17.17 -4.85
C ILE A 222 -17.79 17.29 -6.27
N ALA A 223 -17.05 16.28 -6.73
CA ALA A 223 -16.50 16.25 -8.08
C ALA A 223 -17.59 16.23 -9.15
N GLY A 224 -18.67 15.47 -8.92
CA GLY A 224 -19.85 15.43 -9.79
C GLY A 224 -20.48 16.82 -9.95
N TYR A 225 -20.72 17.50 -8.84
CA TYR A 225 -21.23 18.87 -8.83
C TYR A 225 -20.30 19.83 -9.59
N ALA A 226 -19.01 19.78 -9.31
CA ALA A 226 -18.01 20.67 -9.91
C ALA A 226 -17.92 20.59 -11.42
N ILE A 227 -18.09 19.39 -12.01
CA ILE A 227 -17.96 19.19 -13.46
C ILE A 227 -19.31 19.09 -14.19
N GLY A 228 -20.43 19.03 -13.44
CA GLY A 228 -21.78 18.83 -13.99
C GLY A 228 -22.06 17.40 -14.41
N ALA A 229 -21.53 16.42 -13.67
CA ALA A 229 -21.83 14.99 -13.85
C ALA A 229 -22.99 14.56 -12.96
N THR A 230 -23.80 13.61 -13.43
CA THR A 230 -24.91 13.01 -12.68
C THR A 230 -24.67 11.55 -12.32
N GLN A 231 -23.61 10.94 -12.84
CA GLN A 231 -23.29 9.54 -12.62
C GLN A 231 -21.80 9.35 -12.34
N GLY A 232 -21.49 8.51 -11.35
CA GLY A 232 -20.13 8.08 -11.05
C GLY A 232 -19.99 6.57 -10.95
N TYR A 233 -18.75 6.10 -11.08
CA TYR A 233 -18.39 4.68 -10.97
C TYR A 233 -17.19 4.51 -10.06
N ILE A 234 -17.28 3.55 -9.12
CA ILE A 234 -16.15 3.10 -8.31
C ILE A 234 -15.69 1.77 -8.89
N TYR A 235 -14.52 1.78 -9.55
CA TYR A 235 -13.92 0.57 -10.09
C TYR A 235 -12.96 -0.02 -9.06
N ILE A 236 -13.35 -1.16 -8.49
CA ILE A 236 -12.66 -1.82 -7.39
C ILE A 236 -12.37 -3.28 -7.72
N ARG A 237 -11.27 -3.80 -7.21
CA ARG A 237 -10.88 -5.21 -7.36
C ARG A 237 -11.85 -6.14 -6.66
N ALA A 238 -12.25 -7.24 -7.34
CA ALA A 238 -13.07 -8.30 -6.74
C ALA A 238 -12.36 -8.99 -5.53
N GLU A 239 -11.03 -8.92 -5.48
CA GLU A 239 -10.21 -9.44 -4.38
C GLU A 239 -10.29 -8.62 -3.09
N TYR A 240 -11.05 -7.52 -3.08
CA TYR A 240 -11.29 -6.68 -1.90
C TYR A 240 -12.73 -6.81 -1.35
N PRO A 241 -13.17 -8.02 -0.97
CA PRO A 241 -14.58 -8.28 -0.63
C PRO A 241 -15.09 -7.44 0.54
N ILE A 242 -14.24 -7.15 1.55
CA ILE A 242 -14.62 -6.30 2.69
C ILE A 242 -14.88 -4.86 2.23
N ALA A 243 -14.01 -4.30 1.40
CA ALA A 243 -14.17 -2.95 0.87
C ALA A 243 -15.41 -2.85 -0.03
N VAL A 244 -15.65 -3.84 -0.90
CA VAL A 244 -16.86 -3.90 -1.75
C VAL A 244 -18.12 -3.93 -0.90
N HIS A 245 -18.15 -4.78 0.14
CA HIS A 245 -19.30 -4.89 1.05
C HIS A 245 -19.59 -3.56 1.77
N ARG A 246 -18.56 -2.94 2.34
CA ARG A 246 -18.70 -1.66 3.07
C ARG A 246 -19.08 -0.51 2.14
N LEU A 247 -18.53 -0.44 0.93
CA LEU A 247 -18.95 0.52 -0.08
C LEU A 247 -20.43 0.35 -0.44
N GLN A 248 -20.91 -0.88 -0.60
CA GLN A 248 -22.32 -1.12 -0.92
C GLN A 248 -23.24 -0.66 0.21
N ILE A 249 -22.87 -0.92 1.48
CA ILE A 249 -23.58 -0.41 2.64
C ILE A 249 -23.58 1.12 2.62
N ALA A 250 -22.43 1.74 2.46
CA ALA A 250 -22.27 3.19 2.49
C ALA A 250 -23.07 3.90 1.38
N ILE A 251 -23.07 3.37 0.15
CA ILE A 251 -23.86 3.90 -0.96
C ILE A 251 -25.36 3.81 -0.64
N ASN A 252 -25.82 2.69 -0.10
CA ASN A 252 -27.22 2.52 0.26
C ASN A 252 -27.65 3.51 1.36
N GLN A 253 -26.84 3.63 2.42
CA GLN A 253 -27.09 4.59 3.50
C GLN A 253 -27.08 6.03 2.99
N ALA A 254 -26.12 6.41 2.12
CA ALA A 254 -26.09 7.74 1.54
C ALA A 254 -27.35 8.05 0.71
N ARG A 255 -27.89 7.07 -0.01
CA ARG A 255 -29.18 7.22 -0.73
C ARG A 255 -30.36 7.38 0.22
N GLU A 256 -30.43 6.58 1.29
CA GLU A 256 -31.50 6.66 2.31
C GLU A 256 -31.52 8.01 3.02
N TYR A 257 -30.34 8.61 3.25
CA TYR A 257 -30.21 9.93 3.89
C TYR A 257 -30.36 11.11 2.90
N GLY A 258 -30.62 10.86 1.61
CA GLY A 258 -30.73 11.93 0.59
C GLY A 258 -29.40 12.62 0.29
N LEU A 259 -28.28 11.97 0.55
CA LEU A 259 -26.93 12.46 0.32
C LEU A 259 -26.35 11.95 -1.02
N LEU A 260 -27.09 11.07 -1.68
CA LEU A 260 -26.80 10.48 -2.99
C LEU A 260 -28.14 10.22 -3.71
N GLY A 261 -28.13 10.24 -5.05
CA GLY A 261 -29.32 10.00 -5.89
C GLY A 261 -29.92 11.30 -6.40
N LYS A 262 -31.18 11.55 -6.10
CA LYS A 262 -31.96 12.69 -6.61
C LYS A 262 -32.05 13.81 -5.59
N ASN A 263 -31.99 15.06 -6.11
CA ASN A 263 -32.26 16.28 -5.34
C ASN A 263 -31.48 16.36 -4.02
N ILE A 264 -30.19 16.10 -4.08
CA ILE A 264 -29.28 16.06 -2.92
C ILE A 264 -29.35 17.38 -2.14
N PHE A 265 -29.59 17.35 -0.83
CA PHE A 265 -29.80 18.53 0.05
C PHE A 265 -30.88 19.51 -0.46
N ASP A 266 -31.91 19.02 -1.14
CA ASP A 266 -32.97 19.85 -1.75
C ASP A 266 -32.45 20.95 -2.69
N SER A 267 -31.28 20.73 -3.29
CA SER A 267 -30.57 21.69 -4.14
C SER A 267 -30.94 21.61 -5.63
N GLY A 268 -31.67 20.57 -6.04
CA GLY A 268 -31.91 20.23 -7.44
C GLY A 268 -30.75 19.50 -8.11
N PHE A 269 -29.68 19.22 -7.39
CA PHE A 269 -28.54 18.46 -7.90
C PHE A 269 -28.78 16.95 -7.77
N ASP A 270 -28.58 16.23 -8.88
CA ASP A 270 -28.67 14.76 -8.96
C ASP A 270 -27.28 14.18 -9.18
N PHE A 271 -26.92 13.18 -8.36
CA PHE A 271 -25.69 12.40 -8.57
C PHE A 271 -25.80 11.03 -7.92
N ASP A 272 -25.48 9.97 -8.65
CA ASP A 272 -25.51 8.61 -8.11
C ASP A 272 -24.25 7.83 -8.45
N LEU A 273 -24.00 6.77 -7.70
CA LEU A 273 -22.79 5.94 -7.78
C LEU A 273 -23.12 4.46 -7.99
N GLU A 274 -22.31 3.81 -8.82
CA GLU A 274 -22.32 2.37 -9.01
C GLU A 274 -20.92 1.77 -8.78
N ILE A 275 -20.89 0.57 -8.19
CA ILE A 275 -19.67 -0.22 -8.06
C ILE A 275 -19.49 -1.06 -9.33
N ARG A 276 -18.26 -1.05 -9.87
CA ARG A 276 -17.82 -1.92 -10.95
C ARG A 276 -16.65 -2.78 -10.46
N LEU A 277 -16.81 -4.10 -10.56
CA LEU A 277 -15.79 -5.04 -10.10
C LEU A 277 -14.77 -5.31 -11.21
N GLY A 278 -13.50 -5.09 -10.90
CA GLY A 278 -12.37 -5.50 -11.73
C GLY A 278 -11.97 -6.95 -11.43
N ALA A 279 -11.51 -7.64 -12.45
CA ALA A 279 -11.05 -9.04 -12.35
C ALA A 279 -9.55 -9.17 -11.96
N GLY A 280 -8.97 -8.16 -11.31
CA GLY A 280 -7.64 -8.20 -10.74
C GLY A 280 -6.49 -7.88 -11.70
N ALA A 281 -6.74 -7.49 -12.93
CA ALA A 281 -5.69 -7.13 -13.87
C ALA A 281 -5.10 -5.76 -13.55
N PHE A 282 -3.82 -5.69 -13.18
CA PHE A 282 -3.10 -4.46 -12.83
C PHE A 282 -3.17 -3.36 -13.91
N VAL A 283 -3.18 -3.76 -15.19
CA VAL A 283 -3.33 -2.82 -16.31
C VAL A 283 -4.62 -2.02 -16.24
N CYS A 284 -5.67 -2.52 -15.58
CA CYS A 284 -6.94 -1.79 -15.38
C CYS A 284 -6.81 -0.61 -14.41
N GLY A 285 -5.69 -0.47 -13.69
CA GLY A 285 -5.33 0.75 -12.97
C GLY A 285 -4.94 1.92 -13.90
N GLU A 286 -4.60 1.65 -15.17
CA GLU A 286 -4.42 2.71 -16.16
C GLU A 286 -5.77 3.33 -16.53
N GLU A 287 -5.83 4.67 -16.56
CA GLU A 287 -7.11 5.41 -16.63
C GLU A 287 -8.00 5.00 -17.82
N THR A 288 -7.44 4.77 -19.00
CA THR A 288 -8.22 4.41 -20.18
C THR A 288 -8.56 2.93 -20.26
N ALA A 289 -7.70 2.06 -19.71
CA ALA A 289 -7.96 0.64 -19.58
C ALA A 289 -9.10 0.37 -18.60
N LEU A 290 -9.12 1.11 -17.46
CA LEU A 290 -10.21 1.08 -16.50
C LEU A 290 -11.55 1.44 -17.14
N MET A 291 -11.60 2.54 -17.92
CA MET A 291 -12.80 2.96 -18.62
C MET A 291 -13.26 1.92 -19.63
N THR A 292 -12.32 1.32 -20.37
CA THR A 292 -12.62 0.27 -21.35
C THR A 292 -13.22 -0.97 -20.67
N SER A 293 -12.73 -1.30 -19.47
CA SER A 293 -13.28 -2.39 -18.64
C SER A 293 -14.70 -2.08 -18.14
N ILE A 294 -14.95 -0.85 -17.65
CA ILE A 294 -16.32 -0.41 -17.25
C ILE A 294 -17.30 -0.51 -18.44
N GLU A 295 -16.83 -0.23 -19.65
CA GLU A 295 -17.63 -0.35 -20.88
C GLU A 295 -17.93 -1.79 -21.28
N GLY A 296 -17.48 -2.79 -20.51
CA GLY A 296 -17.69 -4.21 -20.80
C GLY A 296 -16.78 -4.79 -21.87
N LYS A 297 -15.69 -4.08 -22.19
CA LYS A 297 -14.67 -4.51 -23.16
C LYS A 297 -13.43 -5.02 -22.42
N ARG A 298 -12.49 -5.61 -23.15
CA ARG A 298 -11.19 -5.96 -22.59
C ARG A 298 -10.48 -4.72 -22.08
N GLY A 299 -9.97 -4.76 -20.84
CA GLY A 299 -9.26 -3.68 -20.19
C GLY A 299 -7.93 -3.36 -20.85
N GLU A 300 -7.98 -2.62 -21.94
CA GLU A 300 -6.83 -2.21 -22.74
C GLU A 300 -6.74 -0.69 -22.83
N PRO A 301 -5.52 -0.11 -22.73
CA PRO A 301 -5.32 1.32 -22.89
C PRO A 301 -5.71 1.83 -24.27
N ARG A 302 -6.19 3.08 -24.30
CA ARG A 302 -6.46 3.84 -25.54
C ARG A 302 -5.31 4.78 -25.83
N CYS A 303 -5.14 5.16 -27.11
CA CYS A 303 -4.22 6.22 -27.50
C CYS A 303 -4.72 7.57 -26.96
N ARG A 304 -3.80 8.39 -26.50
CA ARG A 304 -4.03 9.77 -26.12
C ARG A 304 -3.18 10.69 -26.98
N PRO A 305 -3.68 11.82 -27.52
CA PRO A 305 -5.04 12.35 -27.44
C PRO A 305 -6.09 11.51 -28.19
N PRO A 306 -7.41 11.64 -27.89
CA PRO A 306 -7.99 12.54 -26.90
C PRO A 306 -7.80 12.05 -25.46
N PHE A 307 -7.68 12.99 -24.51
CA PHE A 307 -7.62 12.71 -23.08
C PHE A 307 -9.03 12.46 -22.50
N PRO A 308 -9.15 11.72 -21.37
CA PRO A 308 -10.44 11.41 -20.76
C PRO A 308 -11.31 12.62 -20.41
N ALA A 309 -10.71 13.76 -20.08
CA ALA A 309 -11.44 15.00 -19.85
C ALA A 309 -12.27 15.46 -21.07
N LEU A 310 -11.91 15.02 -22.28
CA LEU A 310 -12.64 15.28 -23.52
C LEU A 310 -13.44 14.05 -23.97
N ARG A 311 -12.83 12.86 -23.98
CA ARG A 311 -13.43 11.58 -24.44
C ARG A 311 -12.97 10.41 -23.56
N GLY A 312 -13.60 10.27 -22.41
CA GLY A 312 -13.35 9.21 -21.46
C GLY A 312 -14.36 8.05 -21.54
N LEU A 313 -15.04 7.78 -20.45
CA LEU A 313 -16.02 6.72 -20.32
C LEU A 313 -17.22 6.96 -21.28
N PHE A 314 -17.60 5.93 -22.02
CA PHE A 314 -18.64 6.00 -23.06
C PHE A 314 -18.47 7.16 -24.04
N GLN A 315 -17.21 7.54 -24.31
CA GLN A 315 -16.83 8.67 -25.17
C GLN A 315 -17.32 10.04 -24.66
N LYS A 316 -17.59 10.19 -23.37
CA LYS A 316 -18.03 11.43 -22.72
C LYS A 316 -16.92 12.00 -21.83
N PRO A 317 -16.94 13.31 -21.54
CA PRO A 317 -15.98 13.91 -20.62
C PRO A 317 -16.00 13.20 -19.26
N THR A 318 -14.84 12.81 -18.79
CA THR A 318 -14.71 12.00 -17.57
C THR A 318 -13.57 12.51 -16.71
N VAL A 319 -13.84 12.63 -15.40
CA VAL A 319 -12.83 12.79 -14.36
C VAL A 319 -12.57 11.44 -13.70
N LEU A 320 -11.31 11.05 -13.64
CA LEU A 320 -10.89 9.88 -12.89
C LEU A 320 -9.84 10.29 -11.85
N ASN A 321 -10.07 9.97 -10.59
CA ASN A 321 -9.13 10.11 -9.50
C ASN A 321 -9.00 8.80 -8.71
N ASN A 322 -7.87 8.65 -8.02
CA ASN A 322 -7.59 7.55 -7.13
C ASN A 322 -8.33 7.73 -5.78
N VAL A 323 -8.51 6.66 -5.01
CA VAL A 323 -9.20 6.64 -3.70
C VAL A 323 -8.59 7.61 -2.70
N GLU A 324 -7.26 7.57 -2.49
CA GLU A 324 -6.58 8.47 -1.56
C GLU A 324 -6.73 9.94 -1.98
N THR A 325 -6.76 10.22 -3.29
CA THR A 325 -7.04 11.56 -3.80
C THR A 325 -8.41 12.05 -3.33
N TYR A 326 -9.45 11.22 -3.49
CA TYR A 326 -10.80 11.57 -3.05
C TYR A 326 -10.89 11.73 -1.54
N ALA A 327 -10.27 10.87 -0.74
CA ALA A 327 -10.32 10.92 0.73
C ALA A 327 -9.80 12.23 1.34
N ASN A 328 -8.95 12.97 0.62
CA ASN A 328 -8.45 14.28 1.03
C ASN A 328 -9.44 15.42 0.80
N ILE A 329 -10.34 15.29 -0.18
CA ILE A 329 -11.16 16.40 -0.70
C ILE A 329 -12.12 16.98 0.34
N PRO A 330 -12.89 16.20 1.13
CA PRO A 330 -13.79 16.77 2.12
C PRO A 330 -13.07 17.70 3.11
N GLN A 331 -11.87 17.32 3.56
CA GLN A 331 -11.09 18.13 4.51
C GLN A 331 -10.60 19.45 3.89
N ILE A 332 -10.34 19.49 2.58
CA ILE A 332 -9.99 20.72 1.88
C ILE A 332 -11.14 21.73 1.92
N PHE A 333 -12.39 21.28 1.72
CA PHE A 333 -13.56 22.14 1.76
C PHE A 333 -13.96 22.54 3.18
N LEU A 334 -13.72 21.69 4.19
CA LEU A 334 -14.02 21.99 5.59
C LEU A 334 -12.99 22.97 6.19
N LYS A 335 -11.70 22.73 5.98
CA LYS A 335 -10.60 23.48 6.60
C LYS A 335 -10.03 24.58 5.72
N GLY A 336 -10.41 24.61 4.46
CA GLY A 336 -9.96 25.55 3.44
C GLY A 336 -8.70 25.09 2.68
N PRO A 337 -8.54 25.58 1.42
CA PRO A 337 -7.44 25.16 0.55
C PRO A 337 -6.07 25.58 1.09
N GLN A 338 -5.99 26.70 1.81
CA GLN A 338 -4.73 27.20 2.39
C GLN A 338 -4.22 26.32 3.51
N TRP A 339 -5.12 25.74 4.31
CA TRP A 339 -4.75 24.74 5.32
C TRP A 339 -4.07 23.53 4.67
N PHE A 340 -4.66 22.97 3.60
CA PHE A 340 -4.08 21.83 2.92
C PHE A 340 -2.74 22.16 2.26
N ARG A 341 -2.64 23.35 1.67
CA ARG A 341 -1.43 23.86 1.04
C ARG A 341 -0.29 24.14 2.03
N SER A 342 -0.62 24.43 3.28
CA SER A 342 0.40 24.62 4.34
C SER A 342 1.06 23.30 4.81
N ILE A 343 0.49 22.15 4.42
CA ILE A 343 1.03 20.83 4.71
C ILE A 343 1.87 20.39 3.51
N GLY A 344 3.03 19.81 3.76
CA GLY A 344 3.91 19.29 2.72
C GLY A 344 4.90 20.31 2.16
N THR A 345 5.22 20.19 0.88
CA THR A 345 6.17 21.07 0.18
C THR A 345 5.44 22.05 -0.74
N GLU A 346 6.13 23.11 -1.16
CA GLU A 346 5.56 24.13 -2.07
C GLU A 346 4.93 23.51 -3.33
N LYS A 347 5.59 22.49 -3.92
CA LYS A 347 5.14 21.82 -5.15
C LYS A 347 4.29 20.58 -4.91
N SER A 348 4.31 20.03 -3.70
CA SER A 348 3.57 18.82 -3.34
C SER A 348 2.86 19.03 -2.02
N ALA A 349 1.66 19.63 -2.08
CA ALA A 349 0.83 19.92 -0.92
C ALA A 349 0.19 18.68 -0.31
N GLY A 350 -0.09 18.75 1.00
CA GLY A 350 -0.81 17.74 1.76
C GLY A 350 0.05 16.57 2.22
N THR A 351 -0.63 15.46 2.50
CA THR A 351 -0.04 14.21 3.01
C THR A 351 0.02 13.13 1.94
N LYS A 352 0.78 12.07 2.22
CA LYS A 352 0.80 10.83 1.44
C LYS A 352 0.72 9.62 2.34
N VAL A 353 -0.13 8.67 1.97
CA VAL A 353 -0.20 7.37 2.64
C VAL A 353 0.80 6.41 2.01
N PHE A 354 1.61 5.75 2.85
CA PHE A 354 2.54 4.70 2.44
C PHE A 354 2.17 3.36 3.06
N ALA A 355 2.17 2.31 2.23
CA ALA A 355 2.20 0.93 2.68
C ALA A 355 3.66 0.53 2.93
N LEU A 356 4.07 0.59 4.18
CA LEU A 356 5.44 0.31 4.61
C LEU A 356 5.61 -1.19 4.85
N GLY A 357 6.55 -1.79 4.13
CA GLY A 357 6.81 -3.23 4.19
C GLY A 357 8.25 -3.61 3.85
N GLY A 358 8.50 -4.91 3.74
CA GLY A 358 9.83 -5.47 3.49
C GLY A 358 10.63 -5.69 4.78
N LYS A 359 11.89 -5.32 4.79
CA LYS A 359 12.82 -5.48 5.91
C LYS A 359 12.73 -4.31 6.89
N ILE A 360 11.62 -4.23 7.62
CA ILE A 360 11.29 -3.15 8.54
C ILE A 360 10.62 -3.71 9.80
N ASN A 361 10.84 -3.08 10.96
CA ASN A 361 10.25 -3.54 12.22
C ASN A 361 8.74 -3.30 12.28
N ASN A 362 8.28 -2.11 11.90
CA ASN A 362 6.88 -1.72 11.96
C ASN A 362 6.27 -1.73 10.55
N THR A 363 5.73 -2.88 10.13
CA THR A 363 4.97 -2.98 8.88
C THR A 363 3.57 -2.45 9.06
N GLY A 364 3.11 -1.58 8.14
CA GLY A 364 1.76 -1.03 8.20
C GLY A 364 1.50 0.14 7.27
N LEU A 365 0.46 0.92 7.58
CA LEU A 365 0.13 2.16 6.87
C LEU A 365 0.64 3.37 7.64
N VAL A 366 1.33 4.23 6.92
CA VAL A 366 1.92 5.45 7.45
C VAL A 366 1.47 6.62 6.60
N GLU A 367 0.86 7.64 7.22
CA GLU A 367 0.50 8.88 6.54
C GLU A 367 1.34 10.03 7.07
N VAL A 368 2.14 10.63 6.19
CA VAL A 368 3.07 11.71 6.52
C VAL A 368 2.90 12.90 5.59
N PRO A 369 3.27 14.12 6.03
CA PRO A 369 3.36 15.27 5.12
C PRO A 369 4.29 14.97 3.94
N MET A 370 3.94 15.45 2.77
CA MET A 370 4.85 15.43 1.62
C MET A 370 6.15 16.15 1.99
N GLY A 371 7.30 15.59 1.59
CA GLY A 371 8.62 16.13 1.91
C GLY A 371 9.23 15.57 3.20
N THR A 372 8.51 14.73 3.96
CA THR A 372 9.12 13.90 5.02
C THR A 372 10.24 13.07 4.39
N THR A 373 11.39 12.98 5.05
CA THR A 373 12.52 12.23 4.49
C THR A 373 12.31 10.72 4.56
N LEU A 374 12.93 9.98 3.63
CA LEU A 374 12.88 8.53 3.67
C LEU A 374 13.50 8.00 4.98
N ARG A 375 14.52 8.66 5.53
CA ARG A 375 15.11 8.33 6.83
C ARG A 375 14.08 8.37 7.96
N GLU A 376 13.32 9.45 8.07
CA GLU A 376 12.29 9.59 9.12
C GLU A 376 11.23 8.47 9.01
N VAL A 377 10.83 8.14 7.78
CA VAL A 377 9.85 7.06 7.57
C VAL A 377 10.43 5.70 7.94
N VAL A 378 11.68 5.40 7.55
CA VAL A 378 12.30 4.08 7.77
C VAL A 378 12.77 3.91 9.22
N GLU A 379 13.55 4.87 9.72
CA GLU A 379 14.22 4.73 11.02
C GLU A 379 13.30 5.10 12.19
N GLU A 380 12.56 6.21 12.07
CA GLU A 380 11.82 6.74 13.21
C GLU A 380 10.40 6.15 13.29
N ILE A 381 9.64 6.15 12.19
CA ILE A 381 8.29 5.61 12.16
C ILE A 381 8.33 4.08 12.01
N GLY A 382 9.10 3.60 11.04
CA GLY A 382 9.25 2.18 10.74
C GLY A 382 10.05 1.38 11.78
N GLY A 383 10.74 2.07 12.71
CA GLY A 383 11.54 1.44 13.76
C GLY A 383 12.82 0.77 13.26
N GLY A 384 13.29 1.13 12.06
CA GLY A 384 14.54 0.63 11.49
C GLY A 384 14.50 -0.82 11.00
N ILE A 385 15.68 -1.33 10.64
CA ILE A 385 15.86 -2.66 10.06
C ILE A 385 15.91 -3.72 11.18
N PRO A 386 15.17 -4.84 11.08
CA PRO A 386 15.20 -5.89 12.09
C PRO A 386 16.56 -6.62 12.15
N GLY A 387 16.88 -7.20 13.32
CA GLY A 387 18.04 -8.07 13.49
C GLY A 387 19.40 -7.38 13.46
N GLY A 388 19.46 -6.05 13.55
CA GLY A 388 20.72 -5.29 13.51
C GLY A 388 21.35 -5.20 12.12
N HIS A 389 20.64 -5.58 11.08
CA HIS A 389 21.04 -5.42 9.69
C HIS A 389 21.07 -3.94 9.27
N LYS A 390 21.81 -3.65 8.19
CA LYS A 390 21.92 -2.29 7.67
C LYS A 390 20.89 -2.04 6.57
N PHE A 391 20.36 -0.83 6.55
CA PHE A 391 19.56 -0.37 5.42
C PHE A 391 20.38 -0.36 4.14
N LYS A 392 19.88 -0.96 3.08
CA LYS A 392 20.50 -1.00 1.77
C LYS A 392 19.80 -0.08 0.78
N ALA A 393 18.51 -0.26 0.63
CA ALA A 393 17.67 0.51 -0.28
C ALA A 393 16.20 0.49 0.13
N ALA A 394 15.42 1.38 -0.47
CA ALA A 394 13.97 1.29 -0.47
C ALA A 394 13.43 1.39 -1.91
N GLN A 395 12.41 0.61 -2.23
CA GLN A 395 11.68 0.73 -3.50
C GLN A 395 10.41 1.54 -3.26
N THR A 396 10.24 2.63 -3.99
CA THR A 396 8.99 3.39 -4.04
C THR A 396 8.26 3.13 -5.35
N GLY A 397 6.92 3.23 -5.35
CA GLY A 397 6.10 3.10 -6.54
C GLY A 397 6.02 1.69 -7.15
N GLY A 398 6.37 0.66 -6.38
CA GLY A 398 6.26 -0.73 -6.83
C GLY A 398 6.99 -1.01 -8.15
N PRO A 399 6.37 -1.76 -9.08
CA PRO A 399 6.97 -2.11 -10.37
C PRO A 399 7.14 -0.92 -11.33
N SER A 400 6.50 0.21 -11.03
CA SER A 400 6.60 1.43 -11.85
C SER A 400 7.66 2.41 -11.34
N GLY A 401 8.12 2.24 -10.11
CA GLY A 401 9.07 3.13 -9.45
C GLY A 401 10.52 2.70 -9.55
N GLY A 402 11.34 3.21 -8.64
CA GLY A 402 12.78 2.91 -8.62
C GLY A 402 13.31 2.72 -7.20
N CYS A 403 14.49 2.12 -7.08
CA CYS A 403 15.16 1.96 -5.81
C CYS A 403 15.89 3.24 -5.39
N ILE A 404 15.84 3.55 -4.10
CA ILE A 404 16.54 4.66 -3.45
C ILE A 404 17.63 4.02 -2.58
N PRO A 405 18.93 4.21 -2.90
CA PRO A 405 20.03 3.61 -2.15
C PRO A 405 20.24 4.28 -0.79
N ALA A 406 21.00 3.63 0.08
CA ALA A 406 21.34 4.16 1.42
C ALA A 406 22.01 5.53 1.38
N SER A 407 22.77 5.84 0.33
CA SER A 407 23.40 7.15 0.14
C SER A 407 22.41 8.29 -0.09
N LEU A 408 21.16 7.97 -0.42
CA LEU A 408 20.07 8.92 -0.68
C LEU A 408 18.91 8.79 0.33
N ILE A 409 19.13 8.17 1.48
CA ILE A 409 18.10 7.96 2.51
C ILE A 409 17.50 9.26 3.05
N ASP A 410 18.20 10.38 2.92
CA ASP A 410 17.71 11.71 3.34
C ASP A 410 16.89 12.43 2.27
N THR A 411 16.58 11.76 1.15
CA THR A 411 15.73 12.32 0.10
C THR A 411 14.33 12.63 0.64
N PRO A 412 13.82 13.86 0.46
CA PRO A 412 12.43 14.19 0.75
C PRO A 412 11.50 13.36 -0.14
N ILE A 413 10.48 12.76 0.45
CA ILE A 413 9.49 11.97 -0.30
C ILE A 413 8.42 12.92 -0.84
N ASP A 414 8.67 13.49 -2.01
CA ASP A 414 7.71 14.25 -2.81
C ASP A 414 7.86 13.90 -4.30
N TYR A 415 6.93 14.37 -5.14
CA TYR A 415 6.90 13.98 -6.56
C TYR A 415 8.16 14.40 -7.31
N ASP A 416 8.60 15.64 -7.12
CA ASP A 416 9.70 16.21 -7.89
C ASP A 416 11.06 15.67 -7.42
N SER A 417 11.27 15.53 -6.12
CA SER A 417 12.49 14.99 -5.53
C SER A 417 12.73 13.53 -5.92
N LEU A 418 11.66 12.71 -5.92
CA LEU A 418 11.77 11.30 -6.33
C LEU A 418 12.06 11.16 -7.82
N ILE A 419 11.44 11.98 -8.68
CA ILE A 419 11.73 11.99 -10.12
C ILE A 419 13.19 12.39 -10.38
N ALA A 420 13.72 13.37 -9.67
CA ALA A 420 15.10 13.84 -9.84
C ALA A 420 16.17 12.75 -9.59
N ILE A 421 15.89 11.80 -8.70
CA ILE A 421 16.81 10.68 -8.43
C ILE A 421 16.54 9.45 -9.32
N GLY A 422 15.54 9.50 -10.20
CA GLY A 422 15.17 8.39 -11.09
C GLY A 422 14.18 7.39 -10.51
N SER A 423 13.48 7.79 -9.45
CA SER A 423 12.35 7.04 -8.88
C SER A 423 11.01 7.74 -9.17
N MET A 424 9.93 7.28 -8.57
CA MET A 424 8.64 7.96 -8.60
C MET A 424 7.83 7.61 -7.34
N MET A 425 6.85 8.47 -7.01
CA MET A 425 5.98 8.27 -5.86
C MET A 425 5.19 6.96 -5.94
N GLY A 426 4.64 6.67 -7.11
CA GLY A 426 3.70 5.57 -7.27
C GLY A 426 2.43 5.76 -6.44
N SER A 427 1.71 4.68 -6.20
CA SER A 427 0.52 4.68 -5.36
C SER A 427 0.83 4.83 -3.86
N GLY A 428 2.07 4.54 -3.42
CA GLY A 428 2.52 4.64 -2.04
C GLY A 428 3.08 3.33 -1.47
N GLY A 429 3.31 2.33 -2.30
CA GLY A 429 4.07 1.14 -1.88
C GLY A 429 5.51 1.55 -1.54
N LEU A 430 5.98 1.19 -0.33
CA LEU A 430 7.35 1.46 0.13
C LEU A 430 7.95 0.17 0.71
N ILE A 431 8.83 -0.46 -0.07
CA ILE A 431 9.46 -1.74 0.29
C ILE A 431 10.90 -1.49 0.72
N VAL A 432 11.18 -1.74 2.00
CA VAL A 432 12.51 -1.55 2.60
C VAL A 432 13.36 -2.81 2.44
N MET A 433 14.64 -2.64 2.13
CA MET A 433 15.60 -3.70 1.84
C MET A 433 16.87 -3.53 2.66
N ASP A 434 17.43 -4.65 3.15
CA ASP A 434 18.69 -4.73 3.87
C ASP A 434 19.83 -5.27 3.01
N GLU A 435 21.04 -5.40 3.59
CA GLU A 435 22.23 -5.91 2.90
C GLU A 435 22.09 -7.35 2.39
N THR A 436 21.11 -8.12 2.90
CA THR A 436 20.86 -9.49 2.43
C THR A 436 20.00 -9.56 1.16
N THR A 437 19.56 -8.40 0.66
CA THR A 437 18.73 -8.29 -0.55
C THR A 437 19.58 -8.13 -1.79
N CYS A 438 19.40 -8.98 -2.79
CA CYS A 438 20.06 -8.87 -4.10
C CYS A 438 19.31 -7.90 -5.01
N MET A 439 19.98 -6.85 -5.49
CA MET A 439 19.32 -5.82 -6.30
C MET A 439 19.00 -6.30 -7.72
N VAL A 440 19.72 -7.28 -8.23
CA VAL A 440 19.43 -7.92 -9.53
C VAL A 440 18.16 -8.78 -9.43
N ASP A 441 18.00 -9.50 -8.32
CA ASP A 441 16.82 -10.34 -8.07
C ASP A 441 15.56 -9.52 -7.81
N ILE A 442 15.71 -8.36 -7.12
CA ILE A 442 14.60 -7.40 -6.93
C ILE A 442 14.15 -6.81 -8.27
N ALA A 443 15.08 -6.38 -9.12
CA ALA A 443 14.74 -5.90 -10.46
C ALA A 443 13.99 -6.97 -11.28
N LYS A 444 14.47 -8.22 -11.19
CA LYS A 444 13.81 -9.37 -11.81
C LYS A 444 12.40 -9.58 -11.26
N PHE A 445 12.20 -9.56 -9.95
CA PHE A 445 10.89 -9.72 -9.29
C PHE A 445 9.85 -8.72 -9.81
N PHE A 446 10.19 -7.43 -9.86
CA PHE A 446 9.26 -6.42 -10.37
C PHE A 446 8.99 -6.57 -11.86
N LEU A 447 9.99 -7.03 -12.62
CA LEU A 447 9.81 -7.25 -14.05
C LEU A 447 8.98 -8.51 -14.34
N GLU A 448 9.11 -9.59 -13.56
CA GLU A 448 8.24 -10.77 -13.64
C GLU A 448 6.78 -10.36 -13.49
N PHE A 449 6.47 -9.59 -12.44
CA PHE A 449 5.13 -9.02 -12.23
C PHE A 449 4.66 -8.23 -13.45
N THR A 450 5.49 -7.34 -14.01
CA THR A 450 5.09 -6.53 -15.17
C THR A 450 4.85 -7.35 -16.43
N VAL A 451 5.64 -8.42 -16.63
CA VAL A 451 5.45 -9.36 -17.76
C VAL A 451 4.10 -10.07 -17.65
N ASP A 452 3.74 -10.53 -16.45
CA ASP A 452 2.49 -11.25 -16.19
C ASP A 452 1.26 -10.32 -16.35
N GLU A 453 1.41 -9.04 -15.95
CA GLU A 453 0.34 -8.03 -15.98
C GLU A 453 0.23 -7.25 -17.30
N SER A 454 1.10 -7.51 -18.26
CA SER A 454 1.03 -6.86 -19.57
C SER A 454 -0.24 -7.24 -20.32
N CYS A 455 -1.03 -6.25 -20.77
CA CYS A 455 -2.23 -6.50 -21.58
C CYS A 455 -1.91 -7.10 -22.97
N GLY A 456 -0.63 -7.07 -23.39
CA GLY A 456 -0.17 -7.62 -24.66
C GLY A 456 -0.45 -6.75 -25.89
N LYS A 457 -1.00 -5.55 -25.75
CA LYS A 457 -1.42 -4.68 -26.86
C LYS A 457 -0.25 -4.17 -27.69
N CYS A 458 0.73 -3.52 -27.05
CA CYS A 458 1.87 -2.95 -27.78
C CYS A 458 3.12 -3.85 -27.73
N THR A 459 3.84 -3.92 -28.84
CA THR A 459 5.02 -4.80 -28.99
C THR A 459 6.17 -4.46 -28.03
N PRO A 460 6.52 -3.18 -27.78
CA PRO A 460 7.61 -2.83 -26.84
C PRO A 460 7.36 -3.39 -25.43
N CYS A 461 6.14 -3.29 -24.91
CA CYS A 461 5.79 -3.88 -23.63
C CYS A 461 5.74 -5.42 -23.73
N ARG A 462 4.85 -5.98 -24.58
CA ARG A 462 4.62 -7.43 -24.66
C ARG A 462 5.89 -8.28 -24.91
N VAL A 463 6.72 -7.86 -25.86
CA VAL A 463 7.93 -8.58 -26.24
C VAL A 463 9.15 -8.09 -25.46
N GLY A 464 9.29 -6.75 -25.33
CA GLY A 464 10.47 -6.15 -24.72
C GLY A 464 10.62 -6.51 -23.25
N THR A 465 9.55 -6.41 -22.42
CA THR A 465 9.63 -6.76 -21.00
C THR A 465 10.00 -8.24 -20.82
N LYS A 466 9.48 -9.13 -21.67
CA LYS A 466 9.85 -10.55 -21.65
C LYS A 466 11.33 -10.77 -21.99
N ARG A 467 11.88 -10.03 -22.96
CA ARG A 467 13.31 -10.09 -23.27
C ARG A 467 14.18 -9.57 -22.15
N LEU A 468 13.80 -8.47 -21.48
CA LEU A 468 14.48 -8.02 -20.26
C LEU A 468 14.51 -9.10 -19.19
N LEU A 469 13.36 -9.77 -18.95
CA LEU A 469 13.25 -10.84 -17.97
C LEU A 469 14.15 -12.04 -18.32
N GLU A 470 14.24 -12.42 -19.58
CA GLU A 470 15.15 -13.48 -20.04
C GLU A 470 16.61 -13.14 -19.75
N ILE A 471 17.01 -11.88 -19.96
CA ILE A 471 18.38 -11.42 -19.64
C ILE A 471 18.63 -11.47 -18.12
N LEU A 472 17.70 -10.97 -17.31
CA LEU A 472 17.83 -11.03 -15.84
C LEU A 472 17.88 -12.47 -15.32
N ASN A 473 17.07 -13.39 -15.89
CA ASN A 473 17.14 -14.80 -15.57
C ASN A 473 18.52 -15.41 -15.93
N LYS A 474 19.10 -15.01 -17.06
CA LYS A 474 20.43 -15.43 -17.48
C LYS A 474 21.50 -14.94 -16.49
N ILE A 475 21.43 -13.67 -16.06
CA ILE A 475 22.36 -13.07 -15.09
C ILE A 475 22.23 -13.76 -13.71
N THR A 476 21.02 -13.90 -13.18
CA THR A 476 20.77 -14.50 -11.85
C THR A 476 21.05 -16.01 -11.80
N SER A 477 21.10 -16.67 -12.96
CA SER A 477 21.47 -18.08 -13.08
C SER A 477 22.98 -18.31 -13.31
N GLY A 478 23.80 -17.23 -13.35
CA GLY A 478 25.26 -17.33 -13.59
C GLY A 478 25.67 -17.59 -15.04
N LYS A 479 24.76 -17.37 -15.99
CA LYS A 479 24.99 -17.55 -17.44
C LYS A 479 25.08 -16.21 -18.17
N GLY A 480 24.99 -15.10 -17.47
CA GLY A 480 25.04 -13.75 -18.02
C GLY A 480 26.48 -13.36 -18.43
N THR A 481 26.56 -12.39 -19.31
CA THR A 481 27.80 -11.77 -19.79
C THR A 481 27.77 -10.25 -19.59
N LEU A 482 28.91 -9.57 -19.74
CA LEU A 482 28.94 -8.10 -19.68
C LEU A 482 28.08 -7.48 -20.79
N GLU A 483 28.10 -8.06 -21.99
CA GLU A 483 27.24 -7.64 -23.12
C GLU A 483 25.75 -7.74 -22.79
N ASP A 484 25.34 -8.71 -21.98
CA ASP A 484 23.94 -8.82 -21.51
C ASP A 484 23.54 -7.62 -20.64
N ILE A 485 24.47 -7.05 -19.86
CA ILE A 485 24.20 -5.86 -19.04
C ILE A 485 23.97 -4.63 -19.92
N ASP A 486 24.81 -4.44 -20.93
CA ASP A 486 24.68 -3.30 -21.85
C ASP A 486 23.38 -3.39 -22.67
N LYS A 487 23.07 -4.60 -23.15
CA LYS A 487 21.85 -4.89 -23.89
C LYS A 487 20.59 -4.71 -23.01
N LEU A 488 20.68 -5.08 -21.73
CA LEU A 488 19.60 -4.87 -20.76
C LEU A 488 19.28 -3.37 -20.63
N GLU A 489 20.31 -2.53 -20.52
CA GLU A 489 20.17 -1.08 -20.37
C GLU A 489 19.60 -0.43 -21.65
N GLU A 490 20.12 -0.78 -22.82
CA GLU A 490 19.62 -0.31 -24.13
C GLU A 490 18.14 -0.65 -24.33
N LEU A 491 17.77 -1.90 -24.07
CA LEU A 491 16.39 -2.38 -24.23
C LEU A 491 15.44 -1.69 -23.25
N CYS A 492 15.88 -1.34 -22.04
CA CYS A 492 15.10 -0.57 -21.07
C CYS A 492 14.68 0.79 -21.65
N TYR A 493 15.60 1.55 -22.24
CA TYR A 493 15.29 2.84 -22.85
C TYR A 493 14.34 2.68 -24.04
N TYR A 494 14.58 1.68 -24.91
CA TYR A 494 13.68 1.41 -26.04
C TYR A 494 12.24 1.14 -25.59
N ILE A 495 12.03 0.31 -24.56
CA ILE A 495 10.69 0.00 -24.05
C ILE A 495 10.04 1.23 -23.44
N LYS A 496 10.80 2.01 -22.66
CA LYS A 496 10.32 3.22 -21.99
C LYS A 496 9.79 4.24 -22.98
N GLU A 497 10.49 4.47 -24.08
CA GLU A 497 10.15 5.49 -25.08
C GLU A 497 9.04 5.05 -26.05
N ASN A 498 8.89 3.77 -26.31
CA ASN A 498 8.00 3.26 -27.36
C ASN A 498 6.75 2.54 -26.85
N SER A 499 6.56 2.37 -25.54
CA SER A 499 5.36 1.76 -24.99
C SER A 499 4.15 2.69 -25.02
N LEU A 500 2.96 2.13 -25.24
CA LEU A 500 1.72 2.88 -25.40
C LEU A 500 1.24 3.56 -24.11
N CYS A 501 1.38 2.87 -22.95
CA CYS A 501 0.83 3.33 -21.67
C CYS A 501 1.87 3.28 -20.55
N GLY A 502 1.50 3.85 -19.39
CA GLY A 502 2.35 3.93 -18.21
C GLY A 502 2.94 2.61 -17.75
N LEU A 503 2.21 1.49 -17.86
CA LEU A 503 2.72 0.19 -17.46
C LEU A 503 4.02 -0.17 -18.21
N GLY A 504 4.02 -0.12 -19.53
CA GLY A 504 5.23 -0.40 -20.32
C GLY A 504 6.28 0.69 -20.23
N GLN A 505 5.87 1.97 -20.14
CA GLN A 505 6.80 3.10 -20.02
C GLN A 505 7.57 3.09 -18.69
N THR A 506 6.99 2.55 -17.63
CA THR A 506 7.63 2.51 -16.30
C THR A 506 8.21 1.15 -15.93
N ALA A 507 7.85 0.07 -16.61
CA ALA A 507 8.38 -1.28 -16.40
C ALA A 507 9.91 -1.36 -16.30
N PRO A 508 10.70 -0.59 -17.08
CA PRO A 508 12.16 -0.58 -16.98
C PRO A 508 12.72 0.14 -15.76
N ASN A 509 11.94 0.96 -15.03
CA ASN A 509 12.47 1.82 -13.96
C ASN A 509 13.17 1.04 -12.83
N PRO A 510 12.63 -0.09 -12.31
CA PRO A 510 13.34 -0.89 -11.31
C PRO A 510 14.69 -1.40 -11.82
N VAL A 511 14.77 -1.80 -13.08
CA VAL A 511 16.02 -2.27 -13.72
C VAL A 511 17.00 -1.11 -13.86
N LEU A 512 16.58 0.02 -14.42
CA LEU A 512 17.44 1.20 -14.63
C LEU A 512 17.95 1.77 -13.30
N SER A 513 17.12 1.84 -12.26
CA SER A 513 17.55 2.35 -10.96
C SER A 513 18.54 1.40 -10.26
N THR A 514 18.34 0.09 -10.35
CA THR A 514 19.29 -0.88 -9.81
C THR A 514 20.59 -0.91 -10.60
N LEU A 515 20.56 -0.78 -11.92
CA LEU A 515 21.78 -0.61 -12.74
C LEU A 515 22.53 0.68 -12.39
N LYS A 516 21.81 1.78 -12.15
CA LYS A 516 22.42 3.07 -11.81
C LYS A 516 23.17 3.02 -10.47
N TYR A 517 22.60 2.40 -9.45
CA TYR A 517 23.13 2.46 -8.08
C TYR A 517 23.86 1.20 -7.62
N TYR A 518 23.68 0.06 -8.29
CA TYR A 518 24.22 -1.26 -7.91
C TYR A 518 24.78 -2.04 -9.10
N ARG A 519 25.37 -1.33 -10.07
CA ARG A 519 25.95 -1.97 -11.28
C ARG A 519 27.04 -2.98 -10.92
N ASP A 520 27.76 -2.76 -9.82
CA ASP A 520 28.75 -3.66 -9.26
C ASP A 520 28.17 -5.04 -8.91
N GLU A 521 26.91 -5.11 -8.40
CA GLU A 521 26.25 -6.39 -8.17
C GLU A 521 25.99 -7.15 -9.48
N TYR A 522 25.57 -6.46 -10.54
CA TYR A 522 25.39 -7.07 -11.86
C TYR A 522 26.71 -7.61 -12.40
N ILE A 523 27.80 -6.83 -12.29
CA ILE A 523 29.13 -7.24 -12.70
C ILE A 523 29.57 -8.48 -11.92
N ALA A 524 29.42 -8.50 -10.59
CA ALA A 524 29.77 -9.66 -9.76
C ALA A 524 29.01 -10.94 -10.17
N HIS A 525 27.72 -10.81 -10.55
CA HIS A 525 26.94 -11.95 -11.03
C HIS A 525 27.48 -12.54 -12.33
N VAL A 526 27.96 -11.72 -13.26
CA VAL A 526 28.39 -12.17 -14.59
C VAL A 526 29.90 -12.50 -14.67
N THR A 527 30.76 -11.80 -13.93
CA THR A 527 32.21 -12.00 -13.99
C THR A 527 32.74 -12.91 -12.90
N GLU A 528 32.21 -12.77 -11.67
CA GLU A 528 32.65 -13.55 -10.50
C GLU A 528 31.76 -14.77 -10.25
N HIS A 529 30.65 -14.90 -10.99
CA HIS A 529 29.61 -15.90 -10.74
C HIS A 529 29.17 -15.96 -9.28
N ARG A 530 29.08 -14.80 -8.64
CA ARG A 530 28.79 -14.61 -7.22
C ARG A 530 27.65 -13.62 -7.02
N CYS A 531 26.72 -13.97 -6.14
CA CYS A 531 25.69 -13.05 -5.67
C CYS A 531 26.16 -12.40 -4.36
N PRO A 532 26.50 -11.09 -4.34
CA PRO A 532 27.00 -10.44 -3.12
C PRO A 532 26.06 -10.57 -1.91
N ALA A 533 24.75 -10.54 -2.13
CA ALA A 533 23.73 -10.73 -1.09
C ALA A 533 23.45 -12.22 -0.76
N GLY A 534 24.03 -13.14 -1.51
CA GLY A 534 23.78 -14.57 -1.35
C GLY A 534 22.31 -15.00 -1.60
N ALA A 535 21.52 -14.21 -2.30
CA ALA A 535 20.10 -14.48 -2.56
C ALA A 535 19.89 -15.44 -3.76
N CYS A 536 20.68 -15.26 -4.82
CA CYS A 536 20.54 -16.04 -6.06
C CYS A 536 21.02 -17.48 -5.88
N LYS A 537 20.11 -18.43 -5.80
CA LYS A 537 20.40 -19.85 -5.54
C LYS A 537 21.44 -20.45 -6.49
N ALA A 538 21.40 -20.07 -7.77
CA ALA A 538 22.33 -20.58 -8.77
C ALA A 538 23.78 -20.15 -8.52
N LEU A 539 23.98 -18.98 -7.91
CA LEU A 539 25.30 -18.36 -7.65
C LEU A 539 25.75 -18.52 -6.20
N THR A 540 25.02 -19.26 -5.39
CA THR A 540 25.35 -19.50 -3.99
C THR A 540 25.85 -20.92 -3.81
N ASN A 541 26.95 -21.09 -3.09
CA ASN A 541 27.47 -22.38 -2.70
C ASN A 541 27.47 -22.51 -1.18
N TYR A 542 27.26 -23.74 -0.67
CA TYR A 542 27.47 -24.05 0.73
C TYR A 542 28.85 -24.67 0.88
N VAL A 543 29.62 -24.15 1.82
CA VAL A 543 30.98 -24.61 2.13
C VAL A 543 31.05 -24.94 3.62
N ILE A 544 31.70 -26.04 3.95
CA ILE A 544 31.94 -26.41 5.35
C ILE A 544 33.28 -25.82 5.77
N ASP A 545 33.26 -25.00 6.81
CA ASP A 545 34.45 -24.51 7.50
C ASP A 545 35.06 -25.67 8.29
N ALA A 546 36.23 -26.12 7.89
CA ALA A 546 36.92 -27.27 8.48
C ALA A 546 37.27 -27.05 9.96
N ASP A 547 37.59 -25.81 10.36
CA ASP A 547 37.97 -25.47 11.73
C ASP A 547 36.78 -25.54 12.70
N LYS A 548 35.61 -25.18 12.23
CA LYS A 548 34.36 -25.23 12.99
C LYS A 548 33.70 -26.63 12.96
N CYS A 549 33.98 -27.41 11.94
CA CYS A 549 33.35 -28.72 11.75
C CYS A 549 33.86 -29.77 12.74
N LYS A 550 32.95 -30.33 13.50
CA LYS A 550 33.25 -31.40 14.48
C LYS A 550 32.99 -32.82 13.97
N GLY A 551 32.74 -33.00 12.68
CA GLY A 551 32.51 -34.30 12.07
C GLY A 551 31.33 -35.10 12.65
N CYS A 552 30.25 -34.39 13.05
CA CYS A 552 29.08 -35.01 13.70
C CYS A 552 28.15 -35.76 12.73
N THR A 553 28.40 -35.74 11.44
CA THR A 553 27.64 -36.39 10.35
C THR A 553 26.19 -35.90 10.13
N LEU A 554 25.68 -34.97 10.95
CA LEU A 554 24.27 -34.59 10.92
C LEU A 554 23.86 -33.96 9.56
N CYS A 555 24.74 -33.13 9.00
CA CYS A 555 24.54 -32.53 7.69
C CYS A 555 24.51 -33.57 6.56
N ALA A 556 25.41 -34.57 6.59
CA ALA A 556 25.46 -35.63 5.59
C ALA A 556 24.23 -36.53 5.63
N ARG A 557 23.78 -36.93 6.84
CA ARG A 557 22.56 -37.73 7.01
C ARG A 557 21.27 -37.05 6.57
N ASN A 558 21.22 -35.72 6.64
CA ASN A 558 20.05 -34.95 6.24
C ASN A 558 20.16 -34.38 4.82
N CYS A 559 21.22 -34.69 4.06
CA CYS A 559 21.36 -34.23 2.69
C CYS A 559 20.49 -35.08 1.75
N PRO A 560 19.43 -34.51 1.12
CA PRO A 560 18.49 -35.30 0.31
C PRO A 560 19.10 -35.90 -0.95
N VAL A 561 20.24 -35.37 -1.40
CA VAL A 561 20.95 -35.83 -2.61
C VAL A 561 22.31 -36.46 -2.32
N GLY A 562 22.67 -36.65 -1.06
CA GLY A 562 23.95 -37.26 -0.69
C GLY A 562 25.18 -36.46 -1.16
N ALA A 563 25.08 -35.13 -1.24
CA ALA A 563 26.16 -34.25 -1.69
C ALA A 563 27.21 -33.97 -0.61
N ILE A 564 27.10 -34.54 0.60
CA ILE A 564 28.03 -34.27 1.70
C ILE A 564 28.71 -35.55 2.12
N SER A 565 30.04 -35.55 2.08
CA SER A 565 30.88 -36.67 2.43
C SER A 565 31.85 -36.32 3.57
N GLY A 566 32.30 -37.30 4.33
CA GLY A 566 33.24 -37.17 5.44
C GLY A 566 33.09 -38.29 6.43
N THR A 567 34.12 -38.51 7.25
CA THR A 567 34.15 -39.53 8.32
C THR A 567 33.77 -38.93 9.68
N VAL A 568 33.32 -39.76 10.61
CA VAL A 568 32.97 -39.33 11.96
C VAL A 568 34.18 -38.72 12.67
N ARG A 569 34.00 -37.54 13.29
CA ARG A 569 35.03 -36.73 13.96
C ARG A 569 36.02 -36.03 13.02
N GLU A 570 35.84 -36.10 11.70
CA GLU A 570 36.63 -35.35 10.73
C GLU A 570 35.76 -34.32 9.98
N PRO A 571 36.34 -33.20 9.49
CA PRO A 571 35.60 -32.23 8.72
C PRO A 571 34.95 -32.87 7.49
N HIS A 572 33.68 -32.51 7.25
CA HIS A 572 32.95 -32.95 6.06
C HIS A 572 33.16 -31.96 4.89
N VAL A 573 32.89 -32.42 3.67
CA VAL A 573 33.01 -31.64 2.44
C VAL A 573 31.69 -31.72 1.66
N ILE A 574 31.29 -30.63 1.04
CA ILE A 574 30.12 -30.56 0.17
C ILE A 574 30.57 -30.64 -1.30
N ASP A 575 30.06 -31.62 -2.02
CA ASP A 575 30.19 -31.70 -3.46
C ASP A 575 29.24 -30.67 -4.10
N THR A 576 29.81 -29.56 -4.57
CA THR A 576 29.05 -28.44 -5.15
C THR A 576 28.35 -28.79 -6.46
N GLN A 577 28.77 -29.83 -7.17
CA GLN A 577 28.13 -30.30 -8.39
C GLN A 577 26.86 -31.12 -8.10
N LYS A 578 26.87 -31.90 -7.01
CA LYS A 578 25.72 -32.68 -6.57
C LYS A 578 24.75 -31.87 -5.72
N CYS A 579 25.23 -30.78 -5.12
CA CYS A 579 24.45 -29.98 -4.18
C CYS A 579 23.31 -29.22 -4.89
N ILE A 580 22.06 -29.51 -4.48
CA ILE A 580 20.86 -28.80 -4.94
C ILE A 580 20.60 -27.48 -4.22
N LYS A 581 21.52 -27.04 -3.38
CA LYS A 581 21.51 -25.73 -2.68
C LYS A 581 20.27 -25.50 -1.81
N CYS A 582 19.70 -26.54 -1.22
CA CYS A 582 18.48 -26.49 -0.39
C CYS A 582 18.67 -25.86 0.99
N GLY A 583 19.89 -25.75 1.50
CA GLY A 583 20.20 -25.13 2.80
C GLY A 583 19.98 -26.01 4.04
N VAL A 584 19.37 -27.18 3.94
CA VAL A 584 19.06 -28.09 5.08
C VAL A 584 20.29 -28.38 5.94
N CYS A 585 21.44 -28.58 5.31
CA CYS A 585 22.70 -28.85 6.02
C CYS A 585 23.11 -27.69 6.95
N ARG A 586 22.91 -26.44 6.53
CA ARG A 586 23.20 -25.24 7.32
C ARG A 586 22.28 -25.12 8.51
N GLU A 587 20.97 -25.31 8.30
CA GLU A 587 19.96 -25.27 9.38
C GLU A 587 20.19 -26.34 10.45
N LYS A 588 20.64 -27.52 10.02
CA LYS A 588 20.92 -28.63 10.92
C LYS A 588 22.30 -28.57 11.61
N CYS A 589 23.20 -27.68 11.18
CA CYS A 589 24.53 -27.58 11.74
C CYS A 589 24.55 -26.85 13.08
N LYS A 590 24.62 -27.58 14.17
CA LYS A 590 24.68 -27.04 15.55
C LYS A 590 25.95 -26.24 15.85
N PHE A 591 26.99 -26.39 15.04
CA PHE A 591 28.29 -25.74 15.23
C PHE A 591 28.48 -24.48 14.33
N GLY A 592 27.50 -24.13 13.54
CA GLY A 592 27.61 -23.00 12.60
C GLY A 592 28.73 -23.17 11.59
N ALA A 593 29.15 -24.40 11.30
CA ALA A 593 30.29 -24.70 10.43
C ALA A 593 29.95 -24.64 8.94
N ILE A 594 28.70 -24.40 8.55
CA ILE A 594 28.29 -24.37 7.14
C ILE A 594 27.97 -22.94 6.75
N GLU A 595 28.82 -22.38 5.92
CA GLU A 595 28.70 -21.02 5.41
C GLU A 595 28.09 -21.03 4.02
N LYS A 596 27.38 -19.96 3.71
CA LYS A 596 26.82 -19.68 2.40
C LYS A 596 27.74 -18.69 1.71
N LYS A 597 28.40 -19.12 0.62
CA LYS A 597 29.33 -18.30 -0.18
C LYS A 597 28.84 -18.10 -1.59
#